data_cce0bf05cdf1c1320f948e62b1a1f307
#
_entry.id   cce0bf05cdf1c1320f948e62b1a1f307
#
_cell.length_a   1.000
_cell.length_b   1.000
_cell.length_c   1.000
_cell.angle_alpha   90.00
_cell.angle_beta   90.00
_cell.angle_gamma   90.00
#
_symmetry.space_group_name_H-M   'P 1'
#
loop_
_entity.id
_entity.type
_entity.pdbx_description
1 polymer ?
#
loop_
_entity_poly.entity_id
_entity_poly.type
_entity_poly.pdbx_seq_one_letter_code
_entity_poly.pdbx_strand_id
1 'polypeptide(L)'
;VAVFIGTSIALSPLPGLSFLTVWLLVALITRRSSLAALIAAISVPLYMFLLGEVYGAAVVGVQVVLVYLAHRENIFRLLSGEEPRIGQSA
;
A
#
# COMPACT_ATOMS: atom_id res chain seq x y z
N VAL A 1 -3.01 -6.78 4.38
CA VAL A 1 -2.62 -5.36 4.51
C VAL A 1 -2.43 -4.97 5.97
N ALA A 2 -3.27 -5.47 6.89
CA ALA A 2 -3.10 -5.16 8.31
C ALA A 2 -1.75 -5.65 8.85
N VAL A 3 -1.31 -6.84 8.43
CA VAL A 3 0.00 -7.36 8.81
C VAL A 3 1.12 -6.49 8.25
N PHE A 4 0.98 -6.05 7.01
CA PHE A 4 1.93 -5.13 6.38
C PHE A 4 2.06 -3.83 7.18
N ILE A 5 0.93 -3.22 7.54
CA ILE A 5 0.91 -1.97 8.31
C ILE A 5 1.58 -2.18 9.67
N GLY A 6 1.20 -3.23 10.39
CA GLY A 6 1.76 -3.53 11.70
C GLY A 6 3.26 -3.77 11.66
N THR A 7 3.73 -4.57 10.71
CA THR A 7 5.16 -4.84 10.53
C THR A 7 5.91 -3.56 10.21
N SER A 8 5.38 -2.73 9.31
CA SER A 8 6.01 -1.49 8.91
C SER A 8 6.14 -0.50 10.06
N ILE A 9 5.09 -0.35 10.87
CA ILE A 9 5.11 0.53 12.04
C ILE A 9 6.14 0.04 13.05
N ALA A 10 6.22 -1.28 13.26
CA ALA A 10 7.18 -1.86 14.20
C ALA A 10 8.63 -1.65 13.75
N LEU A 11 8.90 -1.78 12.45
CA LEU A 11 10.24 -1.60 11.89
C LEU A 11 10.64 -0.13 11.80
N SER A 12 9.73 0.73 11.37
CA SER A 12 10.00 2.15 11.19
C SER A 12 8.68 2.92 11.32
N PRO A 13 8.45 3.56 12.49
CA PRO A 13 7.14 4.17 12.78
C PRO A 13 6.69 5.23 11.78
N LEU A 14 7.58 6.14 11.36
CA LEU A 14 7.21 7.22 10.45
C LEU A 14 6.81 6.69 9.06
N PRO A 15 7.64 5.87 8.39
CA PRO A 15 7.22 5.25 7.13
C PRO A 15 5.97 4.37 7.26
N GLY A 16 5.86 3.61 8.36
CA GLY A 16 4.68 2.78 8.58
C GLY A 16 3.42 3.61 8.72
N LEU A 17 3.47 4.72 9.45
CA LEU A 17 2.34 5.63 9.60
C LEU A 17 2.04 6.39 8.31
N SER A 18 3.05 6.64 7.47
CA SER A 18 2.84 7.29 6.18
C SER A 18 1.92 6.49 5.26
N PHE A 19 1.86 5.16 5.44
CA PHE A 19 0.91 4.33 4.70
C PHE A 19 -0.51 4.83 4.88
N LEU A 20 -0.90 5.14 6.12
CA LEU A 20 -2.27 5.58 6.42
C LEU A 20 -2.58 6.92 5.74
N THR A 21 -1.62 7.84 5.73
CA THR A 21 -1.78 9.14 5.07
C THR A 21 -1.94 8.98 3.57
N VAL A 22 -1.04 8.23 2.93
CA VAL A 22 -1.08 7.99 1.49
C VAL A 22 -2.37 7.25 1.11
N TRP A 23 -2.73 6.21 1.89
CA TRP A 23 -3.95 5.46 1.65
C TRP A 23 -5.17 6.38 1.68
N LEU A 24 -5.26 7.23 2.69
CA LEU A 24 -6.40 8.13 2.83
C LEU A 24 -6.48 9.11 1.66
N LEU A 25 -5.36 9.72 1.29
CA LEU A 25 -5.33 10.68 0.18
C LEU A 25 -5.74 10.02 -1.14
N VAL A 26 -5.17 8.87 -1.46
CA VAL A 26 -5.48 8.17 -2.71
C VAL A 26 -6.93 7.67 -2.69
N ALA A 27 -7.41 7.17 -1.55
CA ALA A 27 -8.80 6.71 -1.43
C ALA A 27 -9.79 7.85 -1.61
N LEU A 28 -9.50 9.03 -1.08
CA LEU A 28 -10.37 10.21 -1.24
C LEU A 28 -10.40 10.70 -2.69
N ILE A 29 -9.27 10.65 -3.38
CA ILE A 29 -9.15 11.14 -4.75
C ILE A 29 -9.78 10.14 -5.74
N THR A 30 -9.42 8.87 -5.63
CA THR A 30 -9.82 7.85 -6.61
C THR A 30 -11.08 7.09 -6.20
N ARG A 31 -11.44 7.11 -4.91
CA ARG A 31 -12.53 6.32 -4.33
C ARG A 31 -12.34 4.81 -4.54
N ARG A 32 -11.10 4.36 -4.66
CA ARG A 32 -10.76 2.94 -4.85
C ARG A 32 -9.83 2.48 -3.75
N SER A 33 -10.35 1.67 -2.82
CA SER A 33 -9.62 1.20 -1.66
C SER A 33 -8.41 0.33 -2.05
N SER A 34 -8.56 -0.57 -3.00
CA SER A 34 -7.47 -1.44 -3.43
C SER A 34 -6.34 -0.65 -4.12
N LEU A 35 -6.70 0.32 -4.95
CA LEU A 35 -5.70 1.19 -5.57
C LEU A 35 -4.95 1.99 -4.49
N ALA A 36 -5.68 2.53 -3.52
CA ALA A 36 -5.09 3.27 -2.40
C ALA A 36 -4.10 2.39 -1.62
N ALA A 37 -4.46 1.14 -1.32
CA ALA A 37 -3.60 0.21 -0.61
C ALA A 37 -2.33 -0.12 -1.40
N LEU A 38 -2.45 -0.32 -2.71
CA LEU A 38 -1.31 -0.65 -3.56
C LEU A 38 -0.31 0.51 -3.65
N ILE A 39 -0.81 1.73 -3.82
CA ILE A 39 0.05 2.92 -3.88
C ILE A 39 0.68 3.18 -2.51
N ALA A 40 -0.10 3.09 -1.43
CA ALA A 40 0.40 3.30 -0.08
C ALA A 40 1.47 2.26 0.29
N ALA A 41 1.31 1.01 -0.14
CA ALA A 41 2.28 -0.04 0.12
C ALA A 41 3.66 0.29 -0.48
N ILE A 42 3.70 0.83 -1.69
CA ILE A 42 4.97 1.22 -2.32
C ILE A 42 5.62 2.40 -1.59
N SER A 43 4.82 3.31 -1.03
CA SER A 43 5.35 4.50 -0.37
C SER A 43 6.20 4.16 0.86
N VAL A 44 5.93 3.05 1.53
CA VAL A 44 6.63 2.69 2.77
C VAL A 44 8.10 2.36 2.53
N PRO A 45 8.46 1.40 1.66
CA PRO A 45 9.88 1.12 1.45
C PRO A 45 10.61 2.28 0.79
N LEU A 46 9.94 3.06 -0.05
CA LEU A 46 10.53 4.24 -0.64
C LEU A 46 10.91 5.26 0.43
N TYR A 47 10.01 5.54 1.37
CA TYR A 47 10.28 6.44 2.48
C TYR A 47 11.44 5.92 3.35
N MET A 48 11.43 4.62 3.67
CA MET A 48 12.51 4.00 4.45
C MET A 48 13.86 4.14 3.75
N PHE A 49 13.88 3.91 2.44
CA PHE A 49 15.10 4.09 1.65
C PHE A 49 15.63 5.52 1.72
N LEU A 50 14.73 6.51 1.62
CA LEU A 50 15.11 7.92 1.70
C LEU A 50 15.64 8.31 3.09
N LEU A 51 15.21 7.60 4.14
CA LEU A 51 15.76 7.78 5.50
C LEU A 51 17.08 7.04 5.72
N GLY A 52 17.59 6.32 4.72
CA GLY A 52 18.81 5.52 4.86
C GLY A 52 18.59 4.14 5.46
N GLU A 53 17.36 3.72 5.64
CA GLU A 53 17.01 2.42 6.22
C GLU A 53 16.95 1.35 5.12
N VAL A 54 18.12 1.05 4.53
CA VAL A 54 18.20 0.20 3.32
C VAL A 54 17.75 -1.23 3.60
N TYR A 55 18.17 -1.82 4.71
CA TYR A 55 17.77 -3.20 5.04
C TYR A 55 16.28 -3.30 5.35
N GLY A 56 15.76 -2.36 6.13
CA GLY A 56 14.32 -2.29 6.40
C GLY A 56 13.51 -2.10 5.13
N ALA A 57 13.98 -1.23 4.23
CA ALA A 57 13.35 -1.00 2.95
C ALA A 57 13.31 -2.29 2.10
N ALA A 58 14.40 -3.08 2.12
CA ALA A 58 14.45 -4.35 1.40
C ALA A 58 13.45 -5.36 1.96
N VAL A 59 13.37 -5.49 3.28
CA VAL A 59 12.43 -6.40 3.94
C VAL A 59 10.99 -6.02 3.62
N VAL A 60 10.66 -4.73 3.77
CA VAL A 60 9.30 -4.25 3.47
C VAL A 60 9.03 -4.34 1.97
N GLY A 61 10.05 -4.14 1.12
CA GLY A 61 9.92 -4.31 -0.33
C GLY A 61 9.49 -5.72 -0.73
N VAL A 62 10.02 -6.75 -0.06
CA VAL A 62 9.57 -8.13 -0.26
C VAL A 62 8.10 -8.27 0.12
N GLN A 63 7.68 -7.68 1.25
CA GLN A 63 6.28 -7.70 1.64
C GLN A 63 5.39 -6.98 0.62
N VAL A 64 5.86 -5.89 0.01
CA VAL A 64 5.11 -5.21 -1.06
C VAL A 64 4.87 -6.15 -2.24
N VAL A 65 5.89 -6.91 -2.65
CA VAL A 65 5.72 -7.90 -3.71
C VAL A 65 4.63 -8.92 -3.33
N LEU A 66 4.65 -9.41 -2.10
CA LEU A 66 3.63 -10.37 -1.64
C LEU A 66 2.24 -9.74 -1.62
N VAL A 67 2.13 -8.48 -1.21
CA VAL A 67 0.86 -7.75 -1.23
C VAL A 67 0.33 -7.63 -2.67
N TYR A 68 1.19 -7.31 -3.62
CA TYR A 68 0.80 -7.19 -5.02
C TYR A 68 0.34 -8.54 -5.59
N LEU A 69 1.03 -9.62 -5.26
CA LEU A 69 0.63 -10.96 -5.68
C LEU A 69 -0.74 -11.35 -5.07
N ALA A 70 -0.97 -11.00 -3.80
CA ALA A 70 -2.25 -11.25 -3.15
C ALA A 70 -3.39 -10.41 -3.76
N HIS A 71 -3.07 -9.27 -4.36
CA HIS A 71 -4.03 -8.36 -4.99
C HIS A 71 -4.06 -8.49 -6.51
N ARG A 72 -3.53 -9.56 -7.10
CA ARG A 72 -3.44 -9.69 -8.56
C ARG A 72 -4.79 -9.56 -9.26
N GLU A 73 -5.85 -10.08 -8.67
CA GLU A 73 -7.20 -9.96 -9.24
C GLU A 73 -7.73 -8.54 -9.14
N ASN A 74 -7.43 -7.86 -8.02
CA ASN A 74 -7.77 -6.45 -7.86
C ASN A 74 -7.05 -5.60 -8.90
N ILE A 75 -5.77 -5.88 -9.16
CA ILE A 75 -4.99 -5.17 -10.17
C ILE A 75 -5.61 -5.37 -11.54
N PHE A 76 -6.00 -6.59 -11.87
CA PHE A 76 -6.65 -6.90 -13.13
C PHE A 76 -7.94 -6.09 -13.29
N ARG A 77 -8.78 -6.04 -12.26
CA ARG A 77 -10.03 -5.27 -12.28
C ARG A 77 -9.77 -3.77 -12.41
N LEU A 78 -8.73 -3.25 -11.76
CA LEU A 78 -8.35 -1.84 -11.89
C LEU A 78 -7.96 -1.50 -13.32
N LEU A 79 -7.17 -2.36 -13.96
CA LEU A 79 -6.73 -2.16 -15.34
C LEU A 79 -7.89 -2.27 -16.35
N SER A 80 -8.87 -3.12 -16.08
CA SER A 80 -10.03 -3.30 -16.94
C SER A 80 -11.19 -2.36 -16.61
N GLY A 81 -11.06 -1.53 -15.57
CA GLY A 81 -12.10 -0.60 -15.14
C GLY A 81 -13.24 -1.23 -14.35
N GLU A 82 -13.08 -2.47 -13.89
CA GLU A 82 -14.11 -3.22 -13.18
C GLU A 82 -14.04 -3.15 -11.68
N GLU A 83 -12.96 -2.57 -11.11
CA GLU A 83 -12.80 -2.48 -9.66
C GLU A 83 -13.81 -1.50 -9.07
N PRO A 84 -14.64 -1.93 -8.09
CA PRO A 84 -15.63 -1.04 -7.48
C PRO A 84 -14.97 0.14 -6.75
N ARG A 85 -15.63 1.28 -6.78
CA ARG A 85 -15.23 2.44 -5.97
C ARG A 85 -15.87 2.39 -4.60
N ILE A 86 -15.26 3.07 -3.65
CA ILE A 86 -15.80 3.21 -2.30
C ILE A 86 -17.18 3.86 -2.40
N GLY A 87 -18.18 3.24 -1.76
CA GLY A 87 -19.56 3.72 -1.76
C GLY A 87 -20.43 3.19 -2.90
N GLN A 88 -19.87 2.41 -3.82
CA GLN A 88 -20.66 1.71 -4.84
C GLN A 88 -21.16 0.38 -4.30
N SER A 89 -22.39 0.02 -4.66
CA SER A 89 -22.87 -1.33 -4.42
C SER A 89 -22.18 -2.31 -5.35
N ALA A 90 -21.84 -3.46 -4.77
CA ALA A 90 -21.15 -4.51 -5.52
C ALA A 90 -22.05 -5.14 -6.56
#